data_db4f16137285fdcf49313fcbfc20b843
#
_entry.id   db4f16137285fdcf49313fcbfc20b843
#
_cell.length_a   1.000
_cell.length_b   1.000
_cell.length_c   1.000
_cell.angle_alpha   90.00
_cell.angle_beta   90.00
_cell.angle_gamma   90.00
#
_symmetry.space_group_name_H-M   'P 1'
#
loop_
_entity.id
_entity.type
_entity.pdbx_description
1 polymer ?
#
loop_
_entity_poly.entity_id
_entity_poly.type
_entity_poly.pdbx_seq_one_letter_code
_entity_poly.pdbx_strand_id
1 'polypeptide(L)'
;MKQKSLIDDLHDIQEEEEKNYLPLNKMIKAAKTTGISEAKVYGVSTFYTMFSVYPRGKHIIRVCRNLSCHLSDAEKIVEKLKEILNVDFGETTKDGEFTLEESSCLGMCSVAPAMTIDDEPFGNLVPENISEILRKIKEDSKK
;
A
#
# COMPACT_ATOMS: atom_id res chain seq x y z
N MET A 1 3.87 32.03 -0.91
CA MET A 1 3.15 30.76 -0.75
C MET A 1 3.81 29.72 -1.65
N LYS A 2 4.32 28.62 -1.12
CA LYS A 2 4.82 27.53 -1.96
C LYS A 2 3.61 26.90 -2.68
N GLN A 3 3.61 26.94 -4.00
CA GLN A 3 2.62 26.25 -4.79
C GLN A 3 2.78 24.75 -4.52
N LYS A 4 1.74 24.09 -4.01
CA LYS A 4 1.72 22.65 -3.74
C LYS A 4 1.98 21.90 -5.05
N SER A 5 2.82 20.88 -5.02
CA SER A 5 3.07 20.09 -6.24
C SER A 5 1.86 19.19 -6.54
N LEU A 6 1.71 18.75 -7.79
CA LEU A 6 0.66 17.78 -8.14
C LEU A 6 0.75 16.51 -7.29
N ILE A 7 1.97 16.06 -6.99
CA ILE A 7 2.19 14.85 -6.18
C ILE A 7 1.68 15.05 -4.76
N ASP A 8 1.94 16.21 -4.13
CA ASP A 8 1.43 16.52 -2.80
C ASP A 8 -0.11 16.55 -2.78
N ASP A 9 -0.73 17.18 -3.80
CA ASP A 9 -2.19 17.21 -3.92
C ASP A 9 -2.80 15.81 -4.08
N LEU A 10 -2.15 14.93 -4.85
CA LEU A 10 -2.61 13.55 -5.03
C LEU A 10 -2.43 12.72 -3.76
N HIS A 11 -1.37 12.95 -2.97
CA HIS A 11 -1.20 12.32 -1.66
C HIS A 11 -2.33 12.71 -0.72
N ASP A 12 -2.59 14.01 -0.56
CA ASP A 12 -3.66 14.48 0.31
C ASP A 12 -5.02 13.88 -0.10
N ILE A 13 -5.33 13.87 -1.41
CA ILE A 13 -6.58 13.27 -1.91
C ILE A 13 -6.67 11.79 -1.56
N GLN A 14 -5.58 11.04 -1.70
CA GLN A 14 -5.58 9.60 -1.41
C GLN A 14 -5.70 9.31 0.09
N GLU A 15 -5.03 10.11 0.93
CA GLU A 15 -5.08 9.98 2.39
C GLU A 15 -6.46 10.35 2.97
N GLU A 16 -7.15 11.33 2.36
CA GLU A 16 -8.50 11.70 2.75
C GLU A 16 -9.57 10.67 2.36
N GLU A 17 -9.25 9.77 1.42
CA GLU A 17 -10.20 8.75 0.97
C GLU A 17 -10.15 7.51 1.86
N GLU A 18 -11.29 7.13 2.41
CA GLU A 18 -11.44 5.95 3.29
C GLU A 18 -10.89 4.66 2.67
N LYS A 19 -10.89 4.56 1.34
CA LYS A 19 -10.41 3.40 0.58
C LYS A 19 -9.03 3.60 -0.05
N ASN A 20 -8.23 4.54 0.44
CA ASN A 20 -6.84 4.76 0.04
C ASN A 20 -6.60 4.76 -1.48
N TYR A 21 -7.42 5.50 -2.25
CA TYR A 21 -7.30 5.57 -3.71
C TYR A 21 -7.60 6.97 -4.24
N LEU A 22 -7.39 7.19 -5.53
CA LEU A 22 -7.63 8.45 -6.23
C LEU A 22 -8.91 8.36 -7.08
N PRO A 23 -10.06 8.84 -6.58
CA PRO A 23 -11.30 8.87 -7.36
C PRO A 23 -11.15 9.79 -8.59
N LEU A 24 -11.71 9.38 -9.73
CA LEU A 24 -11.61 10.12 -11.00
C LEU A 24 -12.10 11.57 -10.87
N ASN A 25 -13.20 11.79 -10.17
CA ASN A 25 -13.75 13.13 -9.95
C ASN A 25 -12.80 14.05 -9.17
N LYS A 26 -12.06 13.51 -8.19
CA LYS A 26 -11.06 14.28 -7.44
C LYS A 26 -9.80 14.53 -8.27
N MET A 27 -9.37 13.57 -9.10
CA MET A 27 -8.27 13.79 -10.06
C MET A 27 -8.61 14.89 -11.07
N ILE A 28 -9.84 14.92 -11.61
CA ILE A 28 -10.31 15.99 -12.51
C ILE A 28 -10.31 17.35 -11.79
N LYS A 29 -10.72 17.37 -10.51
CA LYS A 29 -10.66 18.59 -9.70
C LYS A 29 -9.22 19.07 -9.51
N ALA A 30 -8.29 18.18 -9.18
CA ALA A 30 -6.87 18.48 -9.06
C ALA A 30 -6.29 19.05 -10.37
N ALA A 31 -6.66 18.48 -11.52
CA ALA A 31 -6.27 18.98 -12.83
C ALA A 31 -6.69 20.44 -13.04
N LYS A 32 -7.94 20.77 -12.73
CA LYS A 32 -8.47 22.14 -12.84
C LYS A 32 -7.79 23.13 -11.89
N THR A 33 -7.52 22.72 -10.65
CA THR A 33 -6.89 23.56 -9.63
C THR A 33 -5.43 23.86 -9.95
N THR A 34 -4.69 22.86 -10.45
CA THR A 34 -3.27 22.99 -10.78
C THR A 34 -3.00 23.53 -12.18
N GLY A 35 -4.03 23.60 -13.05
CA GLY A 35 -3.87 23.96 -14.46
C GLY A 35 -3.14 22.89 -15.31
N ILE A 36 -3.05 21.66 -14.80
CA ILE A 36 -2.42 20.52 -15.47
C ILE A 36 -3.52 19.73 -16.20
N SER A 37 -3.20 19.20 -17.40
CA SER A 37 -4.20 18.41 -18.15
C SER A 37 -4.61 17.13 -17.39
N GLU A 38 -5.88 16.74 -17.52
CA GLU A 38 -6.41 15.51 -16.90
C GLU A 38 -5.61 14.26 -17.30
N ALA A 39 -5.19 14.18 -18.57
CA ALA A 39 -4.36 13.07 -19.05
C ALA A 39 -3.02 12.98 -18.31
N LYS A 40 -2.39 14.13 -18.01
CA LYS A 40 -1.13 14.17 -17.27
C LYS A 40 -1.35 13.81 -15.79
N VAL A 41 -2.42 14.27 -15.18
CA VAL A 41 -2.79 13.89 -13.80
C VAL A 41 -3.01 12.38 -13.71
N TYR A 42 -3.78 11.80 -14.63
CA TYR A 42 -4.00 10.35 -14.71
C TYR A 42 -2.70 9.58 -14.94
N GLY A 43 -1.85 10.06 -15.85
CA GLY A 43 -0.54 9.47 -16.12
C GLY A 43 0.36 9.44 -14.90
N VAL A 44 0.41 10.51 -14.09
CA VAL A 44 1.14 10.55 -12.82
C VAL A 44 0.54 9.57 -11.81
N SER A 45 -0.78 9.55 -11.68
CA SER A 45 -1.50 8.68 -10.74
C SER A 45 -1.32 7.18 -11.02
N THR A 46 -1.09 6.81 -12.28
CA THR A 46 -0.87 5.40 -12.68
C THR A 46 0.60 5.03 -12.80
N PHE A 47 1.50 6.00 -12.89
CA PHE A 47 2.94 5.75 -12.98
C PHE A 47 3.56 5.40 -11.62
N TYR A 48 3.20 6.12 -10.57
CA TYR A 48 3.77 5.91 -9.24
C TYR A 48 3.02 4.83 -8.48
N THR A 49 3.74 3.81 -7.99
CA THR A 49 3.16 2.66 -7.28
C THR A 49 2.58 3.01 -5.90
N MET A 50 2.91 4.18 -5.35
CA MET A 50 2.31 4.68 -4.10
C MET A 50 0.86 5.14 -4.31
N PHE A 51 0.47 5.48 -5.53
CA PHE A 51 -0.91 5.84 -5.86
C PHE A 51 -1.71 4.63 -6.34
N SER A 52 -3.02 4.68 -6.12
CA SER A 52 -3.97 3.73 -6.69
C SER A 52 -5.18 4.47 -7.27
N VAL A 53 -5.58 4.10 -8.46
CA VAL A 53 -6.82 4.59 -9.09
C VAL A 53 -8.01 3.65 -8.81
N TYR A 54 -7.75 2.54 -8.11
CA TYR A 54 -8.78 1.58 -7.69
C TYR A 54 -8.89 1.58 -6.16
N PRO A 55 -10.11 1.40 -5.61
CA PRO A 55 -10.32 1.28 -4.18
C PRO A 55 -9.46 0.18 -3.55
N ARG A 56 -8.83 0.49 -2.44
CA ARG A 56 -8.05 -0.44 -1.62
C ARG A 56 -8.69 -0.65 -0.26
N GLY A 57 -8.12 -1.53 0.55
CA GLY A 57 -8.52 -1.71 1.94
C GLY A 57 -8.05 -0.56 2.83
N LYS A 58 -8.49 -0.60 4.06
CA LYS A 58 -8.11 0.35 5.10
C LYS A 58 -6.60 0.31 5.39
N HIS A 59 -6.02 -0.88 5.37
CA HIS A 59 -4.60 -1.13 5.57
C HIS A 59 -3.96 -1.72 4.32
N ILE A 60 -2.80 -1.20 3.94
CA ILE A 60 -2.05 -1.66 2.77
C ILE A 60 -0.83 -2.45 3.24
N ILE A 61 -0.80 -3.74 2.96
CA ILE A 61 0.33 -4.62 3.26
C ILE A 61 1.23 -4.67 2.03
N ARG A 62 2.48 -4.22 2.15
CA ARG A 62 3.50 -4.30 1.10
C ARG A 62 4.60 -5.25 1.49
N VAL A 63 4.74 -6.33 0.75
CA VAL A 63 5.77 -7.36 1.00
C VAL A 63 6.92 -7.18 0.02
N CYS A 64 8.14 -7.07 0.54
CA CYS A 64 9.34 -6.99 -0.27
C CYS A 64 9.65 -8.37 -0.89
N ARG A 65 9.81 -8.40 -2.23
CA ARG A 65 10.19 -9.60 -2.99
C ARG A 65 11.56 -9.49 -3.67
N ASN A 66 12.38 -8.52 -3.26
CA ASN A 66 13.72 -8.38 -3.78
C ASN A 66 14.66 -9.47 -3.27
N LEU A 67 15.83 -9.57 -3.90
CA LEU A 67 16.77 -10.68 -3.73
C LEU A 67 17.06 -11.03 -2.26
N SER A 68 17.39 -10.06 -1.42
CA SER A 68 17.69 -10.31 0.00
C SER A 68 16.50 -10.93 0.75
N CYS A 69 15.29 -10.41 0.54
CA CYS A 69 14.08 -10.95 1.15
C CYS A 69 13.72 -12.32 0.57
N HIS A 70 13.87 -12.48 -0.75
CA HIS A 70 13.63 -13.77 -1.41
C HIS A 70 14.57 -14.87 -0.87
N LEU A 71 15.87 -14.57 -0.71
CA LEU A 71 16.84 -15.50 -0.12
C LEU A 71 16.60 -15.76 1.39
N SER A 72 15.84 -14.90 2.04
CA SER A 72 15.44 -15.03 3.45
C SER A 72 14.00 -15.56 3.60
N ASP A 73 13.55 -16.39 2.67
CA ASP A 73 12.23 -17.07 2.72
C ASP A 73 11.01 -16.14 2.66
N ALA A 74 11.11 -14.95 2.02
CA ALA A 74 9.96 -14.06 1.84
C ALA A 74 8.76 -14.75 1.18
N GLU A 75 8.99 -15.76 0.34
CA GLU A 75 7.92 -16.52 -0.32
C GLU A 75 7.02 -17.24 0.70
N LYS A 76 7.58 -17.79 1.78
CA LYS A 76 6.79 -18.40 2.87
C LYS A 76 5.90 -17.37 3.60
N ILE A 77 6.39 -16.12 3.70
CA ILE A 77 5.59 -15.02 4.27
C ILE A 77 4.44 -14.66 3.35
N VAL A 78 4.70 -14.58 2.03
CA VAL A 78 3.67 -14.32 1.01
C VAL A 78 2.60 -15.40 1.03
N GLU A 79 3.00 -16.68 1.01
CA GLU A 79 2.06 -17.81 1.07
C GLU A 79 1.19 -17.73 2.34
N LYS A 80 1.80 -17.44 3.48
CA LYS A 80 1.07 -17.31 4.75
C LYS A 80 0.10 -16.13 4.76
N LEU A 81 0.48 -14.99 4.20
CA LEU A 81 -0.40 -13.84 4.05
C LEU A 81 -1.58 -14.16 3.15
N LYS A 82 -1.35 -14.77 1.98
CA LYS A 82 -2.41 -15.20 1.06
C LYS A 82 -3.37 -16.20 1.71
N GLU A 83 -2.84 -17.15 2.48
CA GLU A 83 -3.66 -18.12 3.22
C GLU A 83 -4.57 -17.44 4.26
N ILE A 84 -4.03 -16.56 5.10
CA ILE A 84 -4.78 -15.90 6.18
C ILE A 84 -5.80 -14.91 5.63
N LEU A 85 -5.39 -14.10 4.65
CA LEU A 85 -6.23 -13.03 4.09
C LEU A 85 -7.21 -13.54 3.03
N ASN A 86 -6.92 -14.73 2.46
CA ASN A 86 -7.66 -15.32 1.34
C ASN A 86 -7.78 -14.37 0.13
N VAL A 87 -6.66 -13.73 -0.22
CA VAL A 87 -6.51 -12.80 -1.36
C VAL A 87 -5.18 -13.04 -2.07
N ASP A 88 -5.09 -12.62 -3.32
CA ASP A 88 -3.84 -12.55 -4.07
C ASP A 88 -3.28 -11.12 -4.10
N PHE A 89 -2.10 -10.94 -4.70
CA PHE A 89 -1.52 -9.61 -4.89
C PHE A 89 -2.45 -8.70 -5.70
N GLY A 90 -2.60 -7.46 -5.24
CA GLY A 90 -3.50 -6.46 -5.81
C GLY A 90 -4.96 -6.61 -5.37
N GLU A 91 -5.27 -7.59 -4.54
CA GLU A 91 -6.63 -7.82 -4.06
C GLU A 91 -6.83 -7.31 -2.62
N THR A 92 -8.08 -6.99 -2.33
CA THR A 92 -8.54 -6.53 -1.01
C THR A 92 -9.39 -7.60 -0.36
N THR A 93 -9.24 -7.81 0.94
CA THR A 93 -10.06 -8.72 1.73
C THR A 93 -11.55 -8.36 1.64
N LYS A 94 -12.43 -9.34 1.75
CA LYS A 94 -13.89 -9.15 1.61
C LYS A 94 -14.48 -8.18 2.65
N ASP A 95 -13.83 -8.07 3.82
CA ASP A 95 -14.20 -7.12 4.86
C ASP A 95 -13.67 -5.70 4.60
N GLY A 96 -12.88 -5.50 3.54
CA GLY A 96 -12.30 -4.21 3.18
C GLY A 96 -11.16 -3.74 4.10
N GLU A 97 -10.67 -4.60 4.99
CA GLU A 97 -9.64 -4.20 5.97
C GLU A 97 -8.24 -4.16 5.36
N PHE A 98 -7.84 -5.18 4.59
CA PHE A 98 -6.48 -5.30 4.07
C PHE A 98 -6.43 -5.41 2.55
N THR A 99 -5.44 -4.74 1.94
CA THR A 99 -5.01 -4.99 0.56
C THR A 99 -3.59 -5.54 0.59
N LEU A 100 -3.32 -6.61 -0.16
CA LEU A 100 -2.00 -7.20 -0.28
C LEU A 100 -1.32 -6.71 -1.57
N GLU A 101 -0.17 -6.05 -1.43
CA GLU A 101 0.62 -5.55 -2.55
C GLU A 101 2.04 -6.12 -2.50
N GLU A 102 2.61 -6.41 -3.67
CA GLU A 102 4.04 -6.68 -3.73
C GLU A 102 4.82 -5.36 -3.84
N SER A 103 6.01 -5.33 -3.27
CA SER A 103 6.86 -4.15 -3.28
C SER A 103 8.27 -4.47 -3.74
N SER A 104 8.89 -3.51 -4.39
CA SER A 104 10.34 -3.44 -4.56
C SER A 104 11.02 -3.33 -3.19
N CYS A 105 12.36 -3.21 -3.17
CA CYS A 105 13.11 -3.14 -1.92
C CYS A 105 12.61 -2.01 -0.99
N LEU A 106 12.25 -2.38 0.22
CA LEU A 106 11.82 -1.46 1.28
C LEU A 106 12.99 -0.84 2.07
N GLY A 107 14.25 -1.16 1.69
CA GLY A 107 15.44 -0.68 2.39
C GLY A 107 15.77 -1.43 3.68
N MET A 108 15.06 -2.53 3.99
CA MET A 108 15.15 -3.27 5.25
C MET A 108 15.91 -4.60 5.11
N CYS A 109 16.92 -4.67 4.24
CA CYS A 109 17.63 -5.91 3.92
C CYS A 109 18.34 -6.55 5.12
N SER A 110 18.75 -5.76 6.11
CA SER A 110 19.39 -6.25 7.34
C SER A 110 18.45 -7.03 8.27
N VAL A 111 17.15 -6.88 8.09
CA VAL A 111 16.08 -7.53 8.86
C VAL A 111 15.14 -8.31 7.95
N ALA A 112 15.65 -8.81 6.82
CA ALA A 112 14.88 -9.63 5.90
C ALA A 112 14.41 -10.95 6.54
N PRO A 113 13.23 -11.50 6.15
CA PRO A 113 12.26 -10.93 5.25
C PRO A 113 11.47 -9.78 5.87
N ALA A 114 11.03 -8.82 5.04
CA ALA A 114 10.42 -7.59 5.50
C ALA A 114 9.14 -7.23 4.73
N MET A 115 8.22 -6.58 5.44
CA MET A 115 7.01 -5.96 4.89
C MET A 115 6.72 -4.64 5.60
N THR A 116 5.86 -3.83 5.01
CA THR A 116 5.21 -2.70 5.70
C THR A 116 3.71 -2.91 5.74
N ILE A 117 3.06 -2.41 6.79
CA ILE A 117 1.62 -2.26 6.84
C ILE A 117 1.39 -0.76 7.02
N ASP A 118 0.79 -0.13 6.02
CA ASP A 118 0.75 1.31 5.87
C ASP A 118 2.20 1.88 5.91
N ASP A 119 2.55 2.67 6.93
CA ASP A 119 3.90 3.21 7.12
C ASP A 119 4.70 2.46 8.20
N GLU A 120 4.11 1.46 8.86
CA GLU A 120 4.78 0.71 9.92
C GLU A 120 5.62 -0.44 9.35
N PRO A 121 6.93 -0.47 9.62
CA PRO A 121 7.83 -1.51 9.11
C PRO A 121 7.87 -2.75 10.01
N PHE A 122 7.89 -3.92 9.38
CA PHE A 122 8.04 -5.23 10.04
C PHE A 122 9.17 -6.02 9.39
N GLY A 123 10.15 -6.42 10.18
CA GLY A 123 11.30 -7.24 9.73
C GLY A 123 11.45 -8.52 10.54
N ASN A 124 12.42 -9.35 10.13
CA ASN A 124 12.66 -10.68 10.72
C ASN A 124 11.39 -11.52 10.79
N LEU A 125 10.60 -11.46 9.70
CA LEU A 125 9.31 -12.11 9.65
C LEU A 125 9.44 -13.63 9.62
N VAL A 126 8.58 -14.29 10.37
CA VAL A 126 8.37 -15.74 10.31
C VAL A 126 6.87 -16.02 10.13
N PRO A 127 6.49 -17.11 9.44
CA PRO A 127 5.09 -17.40 9.17
C PRO A 127 4.21 -17.43 10.44
N GLU A 128 4.79 -17.81 11.57
CA GLU A 128 4.11 -17.97 12.85
C GLU A 128 3.65 -16.63 13.45
N ASN A 129 4.39 -15.54 13.21
CA ASN A 129 4.06 -14.23 13.79
C ASN A 129 3.11 -13.38 12.94
N ILE A 130 2.85 -13.76 11.70
CA ILE A 130 2.01 -13.00 10.76
C ILE A 130 0.60 -12.80 11.30
N SER A 131 -0.01 -13.87 11.82
CA SER A 131 -1.39 -13.80 12.36
C SER A 131 -1.50 -12.84 13.54
N GLU A 132 -0.48 -12.78 14.41
CA GLU A 132 -0.45 -11.87 15.57
C GLU A 132 -0.29 -10.41 15.11
N ILE A 133 0.59 -10.16 14.14
CA ILE A 133 0.80 -8.80 13.59
C ILE A 133 -0.52 -8.28 12.99
N LEU A 134 -1.17 -9.07 12.13
CA LEU A 134 -2.44 -8.67 11.51
C LEU A 134 -3.54 -8.42 12.54
N ARG A 135 -3.60 -9.24 13.59
CA ARG A 135 -4.57 -9.05 14.67
C ARG A 135 -4.34 -7.74 15.42
N LYS A 136 -3.09 -7.41 15.76
CA LYS A 136 -2.74 -6.14 16.44
C LYS A 136 -3.15 -4.93 15.62
N ILE A 137 -2.83 -4.91 14.33
CA ILE A 137 -3.21 -3.81 13.42
C ILE A 137 -4.74 -3.64 13.39
N LYS A 138 -5.49 -4.74 13.30
CA LYS A 138 -6.96 -4.71 13.28
C LYS A 138 -7.57 -4.24 14.60
N GLU A 139 -6.93 -4.53 15.74
CA GLU A 139 -7.38 -4.09 17.08
C GLU A 139 -7.09 -2.60 17.29
N ASP A 140 -5.92 -2.10 16.87
CA ASP A 140 -5.53 -0.70 17.01
C ASP A 140 -6.38 0.22 16.13
N SER A 141 -6.85 -0.27 14.99
CA SER A 141 -7.77 0.45 14.10
C SER A 141 -9.18 0.65 14.66
N LYS A 142 -9.56 -0.08 15.72
CA LYS A 142 -10.89 0.01 16.33
C LYS A 142 -10.94 0.96 17.54
N LYS A 143 -9.81 1.53 17.93
CA LYS A 143 -9.70 2.54 19.00
C LYS A 143 -9.81 3.94 18.42
#